data_27fa935a26bbed3d483d5425c7641be9
#
_entry.id   27fa935a26bbed3d483d5425c7641be9
#
_cell.length_a   1.000
_cell.length_b   1.000
_cell.length_c   1.000
_cell.angle_alpha   90.00
_cell.angle_beta   90.00
_cell.angle_gamma   90.00
#
_symmetry.space_group_name_H-M   'P 1'
#
loop_
_entity.id
_entity.type
_entity.pdbx_description
1 polymer ?
#
loop_
_entity_poly.entity_id
_entity_poly.type
_entity_poly.pdbx_seq_one_letter_code
_entity_poly.pdbx_strand_id
1 'polypeptide(L)'
;MVVSAGAFHSPQLLELSGIGQPERLRNLGIEVRHELPGVGENLRDHYVPRTRWLVGKKGITFNDRGRGLGLAHQALRYALFRQGMLAMTGAPMRAFVRSREGLEAPDLMLGWIPMLTEPGAKGPRISRQSGLTLYAHAMRPESKGHVHITTADARRPPAINFNFLSSPPDAELTARAVRIARAIMIGEKAADMVLNTAT
;
A
#
# COMPACT_ATOMS: atom_id res chain seq x y z
N MET A 1 -19.11 13.30 23.09
CA MET A 1 -18.51 11.97 22.75
C MET A 1 -17.60 12.15 21.56
N VAL A 2 -16.40 11.52 21.59
CA VAL A 2 -15.46 11.54 20.45
C VAL A 2 -15.40 10.13 19.86
N VAL A 3 -15.58 10.02 18.53
CA VAL A 3 -15.47 8.74 17.79
C VAL A 3 -14.15 8.75 17.04
N SER A 4 -13.23 7.84 17.40
CA SER A 4 -11.88 7.73 16.82
C SER A 4 -11.55 6.27 16.46
N ALA A 5 -12.49 5.53 15.86
CA ALA A 5 -12.38 4.11 15.56
C ALA A 5 -11.75 3.82 14.17
N GLY A 6 -11.21 4.84 13.51
CA GLY A 6 -10.60 4.74 12.18
C GLY A 6 -11.61 4.79 11.03
N ALA A 7 -11.09 4.72 9.80
CA ALA A 7 -11.88 4.95 8.58
C ALA A 7 -13.00 3.92 8.36
N PHE A 8 -12.90 2.72 8.91
CA PHE A 8 -13.89 1.66 8.71
C PHE A 8 -14.89 1.56 9.85
N HIS A 9 -14.41 1.62 11.09
CA HIS A 9 -15.27 1.43 12.25
C HIS A 9 -15.99 2.69 12.71
N SER A 10 -15.47 3.89 12.41
CA SER A 10 -16.18 5.14 12.75
C SER A 10 -17.51 5.24 12.02
N PRO A 11 -17.60 5.07 10.68
CA PRO A 11 -18.88 5.04 9.99
C PRO A 11 -19.76 3.86 10.44
N GLN A 12 -19.19 2.67 10.68
CA GLN A 12 -19.93 1.54 11.22
C GLN A 12 -20.62 1.87 12.54
N LEU A 13 -19.91 2.50 13.48
CA LEU A 13 -20.48 2.90 14.77
C LEU A 13 -21.58 3.94 14.62
N LEU A 14 -21.43 4.90 13.71
CA LEU A 14 -22.44 5.91 13.45
C LEU A 14 -23.71 5.28 12.86
N GLU A 15 -23.58 4.45 11.84
CA GLU A 15 -24.71 3.75 11.22
C GLU A 15 -25.44 2.83 12.21
N LEU A 16 -24.73 2.03 13.00
CA LEU A 16 -25.30 1.20 14.05
C LEU A 16 -26.00 2.03 15.16
N SER A 17 -25.60 3.29 15.33
CA SER A 17 -26.23 4.25 16.25
C SER A 17 -27.43 4.98 15.65
N GLY A 18 -27.84 4.65 14.43
CA GLY A 18 -28.95 5.30 13.74
C GLY A 18 -28.58 6.64 13.07
N ILE A 19 -27.29 6.89 12.82
CA ILE A 19 -26.79 8.10 12.17
C ILE A 19 -26.23 7.73 10.80
N GLY A 20 -26.88 8.18 9.73
CA GLY A 20 -26.45 7.81 8.37
C GLY A 20 -27.53 8.05 7.33
N GLN A 21 -27.50 7.26 6.26
CA GLN A 21 -28.50 7.29 5.18
C GLN A 21 -29.81 6.64 5.64
N PRO A 22 -30.94 7.36 5.67
CA PRO A 22 -32.19 6.87 6.25
C PRO A 22 -32.72 5.59 5.62
N GLU A 23 -32.68 5.49 4.30
CA GLU A 23 -33.16 4.32 3.58
C GLU A 23 -32.36 3.07 3.93
N ARG A 24 -31.01 3.19 3.94
CA ARG A 24 -30.12 2.10 4.32
C ARG A 24 -30.37 1.61 5.75
N LEU A 25 -30.50 2.54 6.69
CA LEU A 25 -30.74 2.20 8.10
C LEU A 25 -32.07 1.50 8.29
N ARG A 26 -33.16 2.00 7.68
CA ARG A 26 -34.48 1.37 7.73
C ARG A 26 -34.47 -0.04 7.13
N ASN A 27 -33.77 -0.25 6.01
CA ASN A 27 -33.65 -1.58 5.38
C ASN A 27 -32.94 -2.59 6.27
N LEU A 28 -32.13 -2.14 7.23
CA LEU A 28 -31.45 -2.98 8.22
C LEU A 28 -32.20 -3.07 9.56
N GLY A 29 -33.41 -2.49 9.65
CA GLY A 29 -34.20 -2.46 10.87
C GLY A 29 -33.65 -1.52 11.95
N ILE A 30 -32.82 -0.54 11.58
CA ILE A 30 -32.22 0.43 12.50
C ILE A 30 -33.07 1.70 12.49
N GLU A 31 -33.45 2.17 13.68
CA GLU A 31 -34.15 3.43 13.86
C GLU A 31 -33.25 4.61 13.44
N VAL A 32 -33.79 5.48 12.59
CA VAL A 32 -33.07 6.68 12.14
C VAL A 32 -33.15 7.75 13.22
N ARG A 33 -32.04 8.02 13.86
CA ARG A 33 -31.90 9.10 14.87
C ARG A 33 -31.46 10.41 14.29
N HIS A 34 -30.59 10.35 13.26
CA HIS A 34 -30.12 11.53 12.58
C HIS A 34 -29.76 11.21 11.14
N GLU A 35 -30.32 11.97 10.21
CA GLU A 35 -29.98 11.87 8.80
C GLU A 35 -28.64 12.55 8.52
N LEU A 36 -27.67 11.77 8.08
CA LEU A 36 -26.33 12.23 7.71
C LEU A 36 -25.81 11.43 6.51
N PRO A 37 -26.18 11.80 5.28
CA PRO A 37 -25.94 10.97 4.08
C PRO A 37 -24.45 10.77 3.73
N GLY A 38 -23.58 11.59 4.30
CA GLY A 38 -22.12 11.46 4.09
C GLY A 38 -21.45 10.36 4.92
N VAL A 39 -22.16 9.74 5.88
CA VAL A 39 -21.59 8.65 6.68
C VAL A 39 -21.31 7.45 5.80
N GLY A 40 -20.08 6.96 5.87
CA GLY A 40 -19.60 5.84 5.08
C GLY A 40 -19.18 6.19 3.65
N GLU A 41 -19.42 7.40 3.19
CA GLU A 41 -19.10 7.84 1.84
C GLU A 41 -17.69 8.44 1.74
N ASN A 42 -17.24 8.65 0.49
CA ASN A 42 -15.97 9.30 0.14
C ASN A 42 -14.72 8.58 0.67
N LEU A 43 -14.78 7.26 0.85
CA LEU A 43 -13.59 6.46 1.18
C LEU A 43 -12.54 6.63 0.08
N ARG A 44 -11.32 6.98 0.46
CA ARG A 44 -10.17 7.04 -0.45
C ARG A 44 -9.02 6.24 0.12
N ASP A 45 -8.35 5.52 -0.74
CA ASP A 45 -7.11 4.82 -0.41
C ASP A 45 -6.19 4.75 -1.63
N HIS A 46 -4.93 4.45 -1.42
CA HIS A 46 -3.95 4.34 -2.48
C HIS A 46 -4.03 2.99 -3.18
N TYR A 47 -4.29 2.99 -4.48
CA TYR A 47 -4.07 1.81 -5.31
C TYR A 47 -2.58 1.68 -5.61
N VAL A 48 -1.95 0.64 -5.08
CA VAL A 48 -0.48 0.48 -5.08
C VAL A 48 -0.05 -0.72 -5.92
N PRO A 49 0.08 -0.58 -7.25
CA PRO A 49 0.65 -1.63 -8.08
C PRO A 49 2.10 -1.90 -7.70
N ARG A 50 2.49 -3.17 -7.74
CA ARG A 50 3.83 -3.64 -7.38
C ARG A 50 4.45 -4.39 -8.53
N THR A 51 5.64 -3.97 -8.92
CA THR A 51 6.49 -4.70 -9.86
C THR A 51 7.56 -5.47 -9.09
N ARG A 52 7.82 -6.70 -9.49
CA ARG A 52 8.73 -7.63 -8.82
C ARG A 52 9.88 -7.96 -9.75
N TRP A 53 11.08 -7.92 -9.21
CA TRP A 53 12.31 -8.16 -9.95
C TRP A 53 13.15 -9.20 -9.24
N LEU A 54 13.63 -10.21 -9.97
CA LEU A 54 14.58 -11.18 -9.45
C LEU A 54 15.97 -10.58 -9.52
N VAL A 55 16.76 -10.84 -8.48
CA VAL A 55 18.15 -10.40 -8.37
C VAL A 55 19.06 -11.63 -8.50
N GLY A 56 19.92 -11.66 -9.50
CA GLY A 56 20.83 -12.77 -9.75
C GLY A 56 21.99 -12.86 -8.73
N LYS A 57 22.39 -11.72 -8.16
CA LYS A 57 23.47 -11.67 -7.17
C LYS A 57 22.92 -11.98 -5.77
N LYS A 58 23.49 -12.96 -5.09
CA LYS A 58 23.12 -13.35 -3.71
C LYS A 58 23.69 -12.38 -2.67
N GLY A 59 23.07 -12.36 -1.48
CA GLY A 59 23.54 -11.61 -0.33
C GLY A 59 23.19 -10.11 -0.33
N ILE A 60 22.42 -9.64 -1.31
CA ILE A 60 22.05 -8.22 -1.43
C ILE A 60 20.68 -7.97 -0.79
N THR A 61 19.73 -8.87 -1.01
CA THR A 61 18.32 -8.66 -0.64
C THR A 61 18.04 -9.15 0.79
N PHE A 62 16.93 -8.68 1.34
CA PHE A 62 16.45 -9.18 2.63
C PHE A 62 16.01 -10.65 2.55
N ASN A 63 15.66 -11.15 1.36
CA ASN A 63 15.37 -12.56 1.15
C ASN A 63 16.56 -13.44 1.47
N ASP A 64 17.78 -13.01 1.12
CA ASP A 64 19.01 -13.75 1.37
C ASP A 64 19.44 -13.67 2.83
N ARG A 65 19.37 -12.46 3.40
CA ARG A 65 19.87 -12.17 4.75
C ARG A 65 18.87 -12.52 5.85
N GLY A 66 17.59 -12.64 5.52
CA GLY A 66 16.49 -12.86 6.46
C GLY A 66 16.25 -14.32 6.82
N ARG A 67 17.22 -15.23 6.63
CA ARG A 67 17.07 -16.68 6.85
C ARG A 67 18.29 -17.34 7.44
N GLY A 68 18.05 -18.47 8.15
CA GLY A 68 19.10 -19.32 8.69
C GLY A 68 20.17 -18.51 9.45
N LEU A 69 21.44 -18.83 9.21
CA LEU A 69 22.57 -18.13 9.83
C LEU A 69 22.61 -16.63 9.49
N GLY A 70 22.13 -16.24 8.31
CA GLY A 70 22.00 -14.82 7.94
C GLY A 70 21.07 -14.06 8.87
N LEU A 71 19.92 -14.61 9.19
CA LEU A 71 18.98 -13.99 10.14
C LEU A 71 19.58 -13.94 11.56
N ALA A 72 20.23 -15.01 12.00
CA ALA A 72 20.91 -15.03 13.31
C ALA A 72 21.99 -13.93 13.41
N HIS A 73 22.80 -13.77 12.36
CA HIS A 73 23.78 -12.69 12.26
C HIS A 73 23.11 -11.30 12.31
N GLN A 74 22.02 -11.08 11.58
CA GLN A 74 21.28 -9.82 11.60
C GLN A 74 20.65 -9.55 12.99
N ALA A 75 20.13 -10.58 13.64
CA ALA A 75 19.58 -10.47 14.99
C ALA A 75 20.67 -10.09 16.01
N LEU A 76 21.82 -10.71 15.96
CA LEU A 76 22.96 -10.38 16.84
C LEU A 76 23.45 -8.95 16.58
N ARG A 77 23.62 -8.58 15.31
CA ARG A 77 24.02 -7.22 14.93
C ARG A 77 23.03 -6.16 15.42
N TYR A 78 21.74 -6.45 15.33
CA TYR A 78 20.70 -5.55 15.85
C TYR A 78 20.73 -5.49 17.38
N ALA A 79 20.86 -6.62 18.05
CA ALA A 79 20.89 -6.67 19.51
C ALA A 79 22.08 -5.87 20.10
N LEU A 80 23.28 -6.03 19.51
CA LEU A 80 24.51 -5.39 20.01
C LEU A 80 24.66 -3.94 19.55
N PHE A 81 24.32 -3.64 18.30
CA PHE A 81 24.68 -2.36 17.65
C PHE A 81 23.48 -1.55 17.16
N ARG A 82 22.24 -2.07 17.23
CA ARG A 82 21.04 -1.44 16.68
C ARG A 82 21.17 -1.10 15.19
N GLN A 83 21.91 -1.94 14.46
CA GLN A 83 22.23 -1.75 13.04
C GLN A 83 21.79 -2.94 12.19
N GLY A 84 21.85 -2.76 10.85
CA GLY A 84 21.55 -3.81 9.88
C GLY A 84 20.10 -3.85 9.44
N MET A 85 19.72 -4.95 8.81
CA MET A 85 18.42 -5.13 8.18
C MET A 85 17.24 -4.94 9.17
N LEU A 86 17.39 -5.40 10.40
CA LEU A 86 16.32 -5.32 11.42
C LEU A 86 16.17 -3.91 12.03
N ALA A 87 17.12 -3.00 11.78
CA ALA A 87 17.01 -1.60 12.16
C ALA A 87 16.33 -0.74 11.10
N MET A 88 16.08 -1.29 9.91
CA MET A 88 15.49 -0.56 8.78
C MET A 88 13.99 -0.81 8.71
N THR A 89 13.26 0.15 8.16
CA THR A 89 11.84 -0.06 7.79
C THR A 89 11.75 -1.04 6.62
N GLY A 90 10.58 -1.69 6.46
CA GLY A 90 10.35 -2.61 5.34
C GLY A 90 10.45 -1.96 3.95
N ALA A 91 10.28 -0.64 3.87
CA ALA A 91 10.41 0.16 2.64
C ALA A 91 11.36 1.34 2.90
N PRO A 92 12.68 1.11 2.89
CA PRO A 92 13.67 2.09 3.33
C PRO A 92 13.83 3.29 2.37
N MET A 93 13.45 3.14 1.10
CA MET A 93 13.61 4.18 0.10
C MET A 93 12.27 4.58 -0.49
N ARG A 94 12.07 5.90 -0.59
CA ARG A 94 10.90 6.51 -1.22
C ARG A 94 11.35 7.73 -2.03
N ALA A 95 10.70 7.91 -3.18
CA ALA A 95 10.88 9.09 -4.01
C ALA A 95 9.51 9.71 -4.31
N PHE A 96 9.45 11.02 -4.23
CA PHE A 96 8.29 11.79 -4.64
C PHE A 96 8.62 12.45 -5.97
N VAL A 97 7.88 12.11 -7.00
CA VAL A 97 8.17 12.54 -8.37
C VAL A 97 6.95 13.18 -9.03
N ARG A 98 7.21 14.03 -10.00
CA ARG A 98 6.16 14.57 -10.86
C ARG A 98 5.92 13.60 -12.01
N SER A 99 4.67 13.28 -12.30
CA SER A 99 4.31 12.40 -13.42
C SER A 99 4.51 13.05 -14.79
N ARG A 100 4.58 14.36 -14.83
CA ARG A 100 4.79 15.20 -16.02
C ARG A 100 5.47 16.53 -15.65
N GLU A 101 6.04 17.18 -16.63
CA GLU A 101 6.56 18.54 -16.49
C GLU A 101 5.45 19.56 -16.21
N GLY A 102 5.80 20.66 -15.58
CA GLY A 102 4.89 21.77 -15.28
C GLY A 102 4.00 21.61 -14.05
N LEU A 103 4.08 20.47 -13.33
CA LEU A 103 3.39 20.34 -12.04
C LEU A 103 4.14 21.14 -10.95
N GLU A 104 3.41 21.86 -10.11
CA GLU A 104 4.00 22.59 -8.97
C GLU A 104 4.60 21.64 -7.92
N ALA A 105 3.93 20.52 -7.67
CA ALA A 105 4.31 19.55 -6.65
C ALA A 105 4.33 18.12 -7.21
N PRO A 106 5.06 17.19 -6.57
CA PRO A 106 4.98 15.77 -6.87
C PRO A 106 3.55 15.24 -6.69
N ASP A 107 3.15 14.37 -7.59
CA ASP A 107 1.84 13.71 -7.62
C ASP A 107 1.95 12.18 -7.53
N LEU A 108 3.15 11.63 -7.64
CA LEU A 108 3.46 10.22 -7.49
C LEU A 108 4.42 9.97 -6.34
N MET A 109 4.19 8.88 -5.61
CA MET A 109 5.18 8.28 -4.73
C MET A 109 5.64 6.94 -5.30
N LEU A 110 6.96 6.78 -5.37
CA LEU A 110 7.64 5.52 -5.69
C LEU A 110 8.29 5.01 -4.43
N GLY A 111 8.24 3.72 -4.21
CA GLY A 111 8.91 3.10 -3.08
C GLY A 111 9.61 1.82 -3.48
N TRP A 112 10.63 1.47 -2.72
CA TRP A 112 11.48 0.32 -2.95
C TRP A 112 11.60 -0.54 -1.72
N ILE A 113 11.35 -1.83 -1.90
CA ILE A 113 11.50 -2.85 -0.86
C ILE A 113 12.54 -3.85 -1.36
N PRO A 114 13.70 -3.99 -0.72
CA PRO A 114 14.74 -4.94 -1.12
C PRO A 114 14.38 -6.38 -0.75
N MET A 115 13.16 -6.77 -1.06
CA MET A 115 12.58 -8.07 -0.71
C MET A 115 11.44 -8.43 -1.66
N LEU A 116 11.32 -9.73 -1.95
CA LEU A 116 10.13 -10.32 -2.54
C LEU A 116 9.26 -10.98 -1.47
N THR A 117 7.97 -10.84 -1.63
CA THR A 117 6.96 -11.60 -0.89
C THR A 117 6.13 -12.44 -1.85
N GLU A 118 5.63 -13.57 -1.37
CA GLU A 118 4.72 -14.44 -2.08
C GLU A 118 3.46 -14.70 -1.25
N PRO A 119 2.32 -15.07 -1.85
CA PRO A 119 1.12 -15.43 -1.11
C PRO A 119 1.40 -16.60 -0.15
N GLY A 120 0.81 -16.55 1.03
CA GLY A 120 0.84 -17.63 2.02
C GLY A 120 -0.51 -17.77 2.68
N ALA A 121 -0.79 -18.92 3.30
CA ALA A 121 -2.08 -19.24 3.91
C ALA A 121 -2.52 -18.27 5.02
N LYS A 122 -1.56 -17.66 5.70
CA LYS A 122 -1.80 -16.68 6.80
C LYS A 122 -1.40 -15.26 6.41
N GLY A 123 -1.34 -14.95 5.11
CA GLY A 123 -0.87 -13.66 4.58
C GLY A 123 0.46 -13.76 3.84
N PRO A 124 0.97 -12.63 3.33
CA PRO A 124 2.22 -12.61 2.58
C PRO A 124 3.40 -13.16 3.39
N ARG A 125 4.20 -14.02 2.76
CA ARG A 125 5.45 -14.56 3.32
C ARG A 125 6.65 -14.11 2.50
N ILE A 126 7.82 -14.09 3.11
CA ILE A 126 9.09 -13.77 2.43
C ILE A 126 9.41 -14.89 1.44
N SER A 127 9.55 -14.52 0.14
CA SER A 127 9.89 -15.47 -0.93
C SER A 127 11.26 -16.08 -0.72
N ARG A 128 11.44 -17.30 -1.20
CA ARG A 128 12.76 -17.95 -1.23
C ARG A 128 13.69 -17.40 -2.31
N GLN A 129 13.14 -16.76 -3.31
CA GLN A 129 13.90 -16.12 -4.38
C GLN A 129 14.40 -14.75 -3.93
N SER A 130 15.65 -14.44 -4.26
CA SER A 130 16.23 -13.12 -4.05
C SER A 130 15.63 -12.14 -5.03
N GLY A 131 15.19 -11.00 -4.54
CA GLY A 131 14.64 -9.99 -5.40
C GLY A 131 14.21 -8.74 -4.66
N LEU A 132 13.61 -7.86 -5.40
CA LEU A 132 13.13 -6.57 -4.91
C LEU A 132 11.76 -6.26 -5.48
N THR A 133 11.04 -5.42 -4.76
CA THR A 133 9.72 -4.95 -5.14
C THR A 133 9.76 -3.44 -5.25
N LEU A 134 9.40 -2.92 -6.42
CA LEU A 134 9.05 -1.51 -6.58
C LEU A 134 7.53 -1.38 -6.51
N TYR A 135 7.10 -0.31 -5.88
CA TYR A 135 5.70 0.09 -5.90
C TYR A 135 5.60 1.59 -6.21
N ALA A 136 4.49 1.96 -6.82
CA ALA A 136 4.21 3.34 -7.13
C ALA A 136 2.71 3.60 -6.98
N HIS A 137 2.34 4.79 -6.56
CA HIS A 137 0.94 5.17 -6.48
C HIS A 137 0.74 6.68 -6.61
N ALA A 138 -0.47 7.07 -7.02
CA ALA A 138 -0.94 8.44 -6.95
C ALA A 138 -0.98 8.90 -5.49
N MET A 139 -0.46 10.09 -5.20
CA MET A 139 -0.47 10.64 -3.84
C MET A 139 -1.85 11.14 -3.41
N ARG A 140 -2.66 11.56 -4.36
CA ARG A 140 -3.99 12.12 -4.12
C ARG A 140 -5.01 11.51 -5.10
N PRO A 141 -5.48 10.26 -4.83
CA PRO A 141 -6.47 9.63 -5.71
C PRO A 141 -7.80 10.39 -5.67
N GLU A 142 -8.44 10.47 -6.83
CA GLU A 142 -9.77 11.08 -6.99
C GLU A 142 -10.89 10.04 -6.84
N SER A 143 -10.62 8.78 -7.13
CA SER A 143 -11.56 7.67 -6.97
C SER A 143 -12.08 7.61 -5.53
N LYS A 144 -13.39 7.45 -5.42
CA LYS A 144 -14.09 7.42 -4.14
C LYS A 144 -14.89 6.14 -4.02
N GLY A 145 -14.76 5.52 -2.88
CA GLY A 145 -15.53 4.36 -2.46
C GLY A 145 -16.40 4.66 -1.25
N HIS A 146 -16.82 3.60 -0.58
CA HIS A 146 -17.70 3.67 0.58
C HIS A 146 -17.47 2.53 1.57
N VAL A 147 -17.94 2.74 2.79
CA VAL A 147 -17.93 1.76 3.89
C VAL A 147 -19.30 1.77 4.55
N HIS A 148 -20.03 0.67 4.48
CA HIS A 148 -21.37 0.59 5.05
C HIS A 148 -21.60 -0.73 5.78
N ILE A 149 -22.42 -0.68 6.82
CA ILE A 149 -22.92 -1.89 7.46
C ILE A 149 -23.86 -2.67 6.52
N THR A 150 -23.85 -3.98 6.66
CA THR A 150 -24.75 -4.89 5.92
C THR A 150 -25.76 -5.59 6.85
N THR A 151 -25.66 -5.34 8.14
CA THR A 151 -26.52 -5.92 9.19
C THR A 151 -26.43 -5.05 10.45
N ALA A 152 -27.42 -5.15 11.31
CA ALA A 152 -27.44 -4.51 12.62
C ALA A 152 -26.54 -5.21 13.67
N ASP A 153 -25.95 -6.37 13.36
CA ASP A 153 -25.01 -7.05 14.27
C ASP A 153 -23.65 -6.35 14.27
N ALA A 154 -23.32 -5.70 15.36
CA ALA A 154 -22.05 -4.97 15.54
C ALA A 154 -20.77 -5.83 15.41
N ARG A 155 -20.90 -7.17 15.54
CA ARG A 155 -19.76 -8.10 15.39
C ARG A 155 -19.43 -8.40 13.93
N ARG A 156 -20.30 -8.04 13.01
CA ARG A 156 -20.08 -8.22 11.58
C ARG A 156 -19.29 -7.04 11.02
N PRO A 157 -18.22 -7.30 10.26
CA PRO A 157 -17.48 -6.23 9.62
C PRO A 157 -18.34 -5.52 8.57
N PRO A 158 -18.14 -4.20 8.35
CA PRO A 158 -18.82 -3.49 7.29
C PRO A 158 -18.36 -3.96 5.91
N ALA A 159 -19.19 -3.76 4.90
CA ALA A 159 -18.79 -3.88 3.51
C ALA A 159 -17.92 -2.69 3.13
N ILE A 160 -16.75 -2.96 2.56
CA ILE A 160 -15.78 -1.96 2.14
C ILE A 160 -15.64 -2.03 0.63
N ASN A 161 -15.92 -0.95 -0.05
CA ASN A 161 -15.68 -0.80 -1.48
C ASN A 161 -14.75 0.40 -1.72
N PHE A 162 -13.51 0.15 -2.08
CA PHE A 162 -12.55 1.20 -2.39
C PHE A 162 -12.82 1.87 -3.74
N ASN A 163 -13.51 1.18 -4.65
CA ASN A 163 -13.82 1.66 -6.00
C ASN A 163 -12.57 2.20 -6.75
N PHE A 164 -11.44 1.51 -6.58
CA PHE A 164 -10.15 1.89 -7.17
C PHE A 164 -10.24 2.09 -8.67
N LEU A 165 -9.52 3.10 -9.15
CA LEU A 165 -9.39 3.43 -10.57
C LEU A 165 -10.74 3.76 -11.27
N SER A 166 -11.76 4.11 -10.52
CA SER A 166 -13.04 4.56 -11.08
C SER A 166 -12.95 5.96 -11.71
N SER A 167 -11.98 6.76 -11.29
CA SER A 167 -11.64 8.04 -11.91
C SER A 167 -10.64 7.83 -13.05
N PRO A 168 -10.91 8.31 -14.29
CA PRO A 168 -9.97 8.20 -15.41
C PRO A 168 -8.58 8.79 -15.11
N PRO A 169 -8.44 9.97 -14.44
CA PRO A 169 -7.15 10.48 -14.00
C PRO A 169 -6.33 9.51 -13.16
N ASP A 170 -6.95 8.77 -12.23
CA ASP A 170 -6.26 7.80 -11.39
C ASP A 170 -5.72 6.62 -12.19
N ALA A 171 -6.49 6.13 -13.16
CA ALA A 171 -6.07 5.04 -14.04
C ALA A 171 -4.87 5.46 -14.91
N GLU A 172 -4.93 6.66 -15.50
CA GLU A 172 -3.84 7.21 -16.30
C GLU A 172 -2.58 7.44 -15.47
N LEU A 173 -2.72 8.06 -14.29
CA LEU A 173 -1.61 8.35 -13.38
C LEU A 173 -0.97 7.05 -12.88
N THR A 174 -1.77 6.03 -12.58
CA THR A 174 -1.28 4.70 -12.19
C THR A 174 -0.49 4.04 -13.32
N ALA A 175 -0.97 4.12 -14.55
CA ALA A 175 -0.24 3.59 -15.71
C ALA A 175 1.11 4.31 -15.92
N ARG A 176 1.16 5.62 -15.75
CA ARG A 176 2.41 6.41 -15.78
C ARG A 176 3.35 5.99 -14.66
N ALA A 177 2.84 5.84 -13.43
CA ALA A 177 3.61 5.41 -12.28
C ALA A 177 4.32 4.07 -12.51
N VAL A 178 3.62 3.09 -13.08
CA VAL A 178 4.20 1.76 -13.42
C VAL A 178 5.27 1.90 -14.52
N ARG A 179 5.07 2.74 -15.53
CA ARG A 179 6.08 2.98 -16.58
C ARG A 179 7.34 3.61 -16.02
N ILE A 180 7.21 4.62 -15.15
CA ILE A 180 8.35 5.28 -14.49
C ILE A 180 9.11 4.27 -13.62
N ALA A 181 8.40 3.48 -12.80
CA ALA A 181 9.01 2.45 -11.97
C ALA A 181 9.81 1.43 -12.81
N ARG A 182 9.27 1.00 -13.95
CA ARG A 182 9.97 0.11 -14.89
C ARG A 182 11.19 0.76 -15.54
N ALA A 183 11.08 2.02 -15.95
CA ALA A 183 12.17 2.76 -16.59
C ALA A 183 13.37 2.92 -15.65
N ILE A 184 13.14 3.19 -14.36
CA ILE A 184 14.19 3.27 -13.35
C ILE A 184 14.99 1.96 -13.27
N MET A 185 14.31 0.82 -13.26
CA MET A 185 14.96 -0.50 -13.20
C MET A 185 15.75 -0.83 -14.48
N ILE A 186 15.25 -0.42 -15.64
CA ILE A 186 15.94 -0.62 -16.92
C ILE A 186 17.17 0.29 -16.99
N GLY A 187 17.04 1.55 -16.55
CA GLY A 187 18.15 2.52 -16.51
C GLY A 187 19.30 2.06 -15.61
N GLU A 188 18.99 1.53 -14.43
CA GLU A 188 19.98 0.93 -13.52
C GLU A 188 20.73 -0.21 -14.20
N LYS A 189 19.99 -1.15 -14.85
CA LYS A 189 20.58 -2.26 -15.60
C LYS A 189 21.47 -1.78 -16.75
N ALA A 190 21.04 -0.78 -17.48
CA ALA A 190 21.83 -0.21 -18.58
C ALA A 190 23.12 0.45 -18.07
N ALA A 191 23.07 1.18 -16.97
CA ALA A 191 24.24 1.76 -16.33
C ALA A 191 25.25 0.69 -15.89
N ASP A 192 24.79 -0.39 -15.26
CA ASP A 192 25.62 -1.53 -14.89
C ASP A 192 26.31 -2.18 -16.10
N MET A 193 25.60 -2.32 -17.22
CA MET A 193 26.17 -2.87 -18.45
C MET A 193 27.25 -1.97 -19.02
N VAL A 194 27.07 -0.66 -19.03
CA VAL A 194 28.07 0.30 -19.51
C VAL A 194 29.30 0.30 -18.62
N LEU A 195 29.13 0.29 -17.30
CA LEU A 195 30.24 0.30 -16.34
C LEU A 195 31.07 -1.01 -16.38
N ASN A 196 30.41 -2.15 -16.59
CA ASN A 196 31.10 -3.46 -16.65
C ASN A 196 31.72 -3.75 -18.03
N THR A 197 31.43 -2.99 -19.09
CA THR A 197 32.09 -3.09 -20.39
C THR A 197 33.26 -2.14 -20.53
N ALA A 198 33.47 -1.24 -19.56
CA ALA A 198 34.58 -0.29 -19.54
C ALA A 198 35.82 -0.76 -18.74
N THR A 199 35.77 -2.01 -18.21
CA THR A 199 36.90 -2.74 -17.58
C THR A 199 37.32 -3.89 -18.44
#